data_52ddd81a67d2f499fc4478d936ed8559
#
_entry.id   52ddd81a67d2f499fc4478d936ed8559
#
_cell.length_a   1.000
_cell.length_b   1.000
_cell.length_c   1.000
_cell.angle_alpha   90.00
_cell.angle_beta   90.00
_cell.angle_gamma   90.00
#
_symmetry.space_group_name_H-M   'P 1'
#
loop_
_entity.id
_entity.type
_entity.pdbx_description
1 polymer ?
#
loop_
_entity_poly.entity_id
_entity_poly.type
_entity_poly.pdbx_seq_one_letter_code
_entity_poly.pdbx_strand_id
1 'polypeptide(L)'
;MKLTLIRHGETDGSRRDLYYGAADIPVLPDSLKALEEKAKAGVYPTAGRYCISGMLRTVQTLRALYGDVPYTVLPGLREMDFGDFEMRAYTGDLENDPAFRAWCEDAEHNVCPHGESVPQVLERSLRAIQPVLDAGEDTVCVIHGGVTSGLMMHWFGGTRYDYSPAPGTGFQVTFRDGKPESYIHIG
;
A
#
# COMPACT_ATOMS: atom_id res chain seq x y z
N MET A 1 3.48 18.38 9.40
CA MET A 1 2.28 17.59 9.15
C MET A 1 2.50 16.12 9.49
N LYS A 2 1.43 15.38 9.69
CA LYS A 2 1.47 13.91 9.84
C LYS A 2 0.83 13.25 8.63
N LEU A 3 1.54 12.31 8.02
CA LEU A 3 1.03 11.47 6.94
C LEU A 3 0.91 10.04 7.45
N THR A 4 -0.32 9.52 7.48
CA THR A 4 -0.58 8.13 7.87
C THR A 4 -0.79 7.28 6.63
N LEU A 5 0.03 6.25 6.44
CA LEU A 5 -0.07 5.27 5.36
C LEU A 5 -0.60 3.97 5.96
N ILE A 6 -1.76 3.49 5.51
CA ILE A 6 -2.38 2.25 5.97
C ILE A 6 -2.51 1.29 4.79
N ARG A 7 -1.97 0.08 4.92
CA ARG A 7 -2.24 -0.99 3.97
C ARG A 7 -3.69 -1.42 4.09
N HIS A 8 -4.37 -1.64 2.96
CA HIS A 8 -5.72 -2.19 2.93
C HIS A 8 -5.84 -3.48 3.75
N GLY A 9 -7.06 -3.82 4.16
CA GLY A 9 -7.37 -5.08 4.87
C GLY A 9 -7.03 -6.33 4.07
N GLU A 10 -7.03 -7.48 4.73
CA GLU A 10 -6.71 -8.75 4.10
C GLU A 10 -7.71 -9.11 2.98
N THR A 11 -7.18 -9.61 1.88
CA THR A 11 -7.92 -10.08 0.70
C THR A 11 -7.65 -11.58 0.48
N ASP A 12 -8.39 -12.24 -0.41
CA ASP A 12 -8.09 -13.62 -0.80
C ASP A 12 -6.66 -13.72 -1.38
N GLY A 13 -6.23 -12.71 -2.14
CA GLY A 13 -4.88 -12.65 -2.68
C GLY A 13 -3.80 -12.65 -1.59
N SER A 14 -3.94 -11.79 -0.55
CA SER A 14 -2.98 -11.77 0.55
C SER A 14 -3.04 -13.01 1.45
N ARG A 15 -4.22 -13.60 1.63
CA ARG A 15 -4.40 -14.83 2.42
C ARG A 15 -3.76 -16.06 1.78
N ARG A 16 -3.70 -16.07 0.45
CA ARG A 16 -3.14 -17.14 -0.36
C ARG A 16 -1.74 -16.86 -0.88
N ASP A 17 -1.11 -15.77 -0.44
CA ASP A 17 0.21 -15.33 -0.88
C ASP A 17 0.34 -15.23 -2.41
N LEU A 18 -0.70 -14.70 -3.06
CA LEU A 18 -0.69 -14.47 -4.50
C LEU A 18 0.07 -13.18 -4.84
N TYR A 19 0.73 -13.17 -6.00
CA TYR A 19 1.16 -11.94 -6.64
C TYR A 19 -0.08 -11.24 -7.20
N TYR A 20 -0.45 -10.10 -6.65
CA TYR A 20 -1.60 -9.33 -7.12
C TYR A 20 -1.43 -7.85 -6.80
N GLY A 21 -1.71 -7.03 -7.77
CA GLY A 21 -1.64 -5.59 -7.62
C GLY A 21 -2.70 -4.92 -8.48
N ALA A 22 -2.69 -5.15 -9.80
CA ALA A 22 -3.68 -4.62 -10.74
C ALA A 22 -5.06 -5.27 -10.57
N ALA A 23 -5.11 -6.55 -10.14
CA ALA A 23 -6.37 -7.24 -9.85
C ALA A 23 -7.14 -6.54 -8.72
N ASP A 24 -8.37 -6.09 -9.02
CA ASP A 24 -9.19 -5.33 -8.07
C ASP A 24 -10.13 -6.24 -7.27
N ILE A 25 -9.55 -6.99 -6.33
CA ILE A 25 -10.25 -7.94 -5.47
C ILE A 25 -10.68 -7.29 -4.14
N PRO A 26 -11.81 -7.74 -3.53
CA PRO A 26 -12.33 -7.18 -2.29
C PRO A 26 -11.54 -7.59 -1.05
N VAL A 27 -11.69 -6.80 0.00
CA VAL A 27 -11.28 -7.19 1.36
C VAL A 27 -12.21 -8.30 1.88
N LEU A 28 -11.66 -9.26 2.59
CA LEU A 28 -12.42 -10.36 3.19
C LEU A 28 -13.36 -9.86 4.30
N PRO A 29 -14.57 -10.42 4.43
CA PRO A 29 -15.56 -9.95 5.41
C PRO A 29 -15.07 -10.01 6.87
N ASP A 30 -14.32 -11.04 7.24
CA ASP A 30 -13.72 -11.19 8.56
C ASP A 30 -12.65 -10.12 8.83
N SER A 31 -11.87 -9.75 7.84
CA SER A 31 -10.91 -8.66 7.92
C SER A 31 -11.60 -7.29 8.08
N LEU A 32 -12.69 -7.03 7.34
CA LEU A 32 -13.48 -5.80 7.51
C LEU A 32 -13.99 -5.66 8.94
N LYS A 33 -14.56 -6.73 9.50
CA LYS A 33 -15.05 -6.73 10.87
C LYS A 33 -13.93 -6.45 11.89
N ALA A 34 -12.77 -7.08 11.73
CA ALA A 34 -11.61 -6.84 12.59
C ALA A 34 -11.13 -5.39 12.52
N LEU A 35 -11.12 -4.78 11.32
CA LEU A 35 -10.77 -3.37 11.12
C LEU A 35 -11.76 -2.44 11.83
N GLU A 36 -13.06 -2.70 11.71
CA GLU A 36 -14.10 -1.91 12.41
C GLU A 36 -13.95 -1.98 13.95
N GLU A 37 -13.62 -3.16 14.50
CA GLU A 37 -13.37 -3.35 15.92
C GLU A 37 -12.14 -2.55 16.40
N LYS A 38 -11.03 -2.61 15.66
CA LYS A 38 -9.82 -1.80 15.92
C LYS A 38 -10.10 -0.31 15.81
N ALA A 39 -10.89 0.11 14.82
CA ALA A 39 -11.27 1.51 14.66
C ALA A 39 -12.09 2.04 15.86
N LYS A 40 -13.06 1.26 16.34
CA LYS A 40 -13.83 1.57 17.55
C LYS A 40 -12.97 1.65 18.81
N ALA A 41 -11.89 0.87 18.87
CA ALA A 41 -10.90 0.91 19.95
C ALA A 41 -9.92 2.10 19.86
N GLY A 42 -10.03 2.95 18.83
CA GLY A 42 -9.19 4.14 18.66
C GLY A 42 -7.76 3.85 18.22
N VAL A 43 -7.52 2.71 17.56
CA VAL A 43 -6.18 2.30 17.10
C VAL A 43 -5.66 3.19 15.98
N TYR A 44 -6.56 3.75 15.15
CA TYR A 44 -6.18 4.53 13.98
C TYR A 44 -6.30 6.04 14.21
N PRO A 45 -5.28 6.83 13.83
CA PRO A 45 -5.35 8.28 13.92
C PRO A 45 -6.37 8.84 12.92
N THR A 46 -7.03 9.93 13.28
CA THR A 46 -7.89 10.70 12.37
C THR A 46 -7.11 11.85 11.75
N ALA A 47 -7.59 12.36 10.61
CA ALA A 47 -7.01 13.52 9.93
C ALA A 47 -8.10 14.38 9.28
N GLY A 48 -7.70 15.57 8.82
CA GLY A 48 -8.60 16.46 8.06
C GLY A 48 -8.80 16.00 6.61
N ARG A 49 -7.88 15.18 6.07
CA ARG A 49 -7.91 14.68 4.69
C ARG A 49 -7.74 13.17 4.64
N TYR A 50 -8.45 12.55 3.71
CA TYR A 50 -8.34 11.13 3.43
C TYR A 50 -8.08 10.91 1.95
N CYS A 51 -7.16 9.98 1.64
CA CYS A 51 -6.80 9.60 0.28
C CYS A 51 -6.83 8.09 0.13
N ILE A 52 -7.13 7.63 -1.08
CA ILE A 52 -7.09 6.22 -1.45
C ILE A 52 -6.46 6.05 -2.83
N SER A 53 -6.05 4.84 -3.18
CA SER A 53 -5.57 4.53 -4.54
C SER A 53 -6.70 4.43 -5.59
N GLY A 54 -7.96 4.31 -5.14
CA GLY A 54 -9.14 4.09 -5.97
C GLY A 54 -9.48 2.62 -6.20
N MET A 55 -8.67 1.68 -5.71
CA MET A 55 -9.00 0.25 -5.77
C MET A 55 -10.04 -0.14 -4.72
N LEU A 56 -10.91 -1.10 -5.04
CA LEU A 56 -12.02 -1.53 -4.19
C LEU A 56 -11.58 -1.81 -2.75
N ARG A 57 -10.50 -2.55 -2.55
CA ARG A 57 -9.95 -2.89 -1.24
C ARG A 57 -9.55 -1.67 -0.42
N THR A 58 -9.09 -0.58 -1.05
CA THR A 58 -8.76 0.66 -0.34
C THR A 58 -10.01 1.46 0.04
N VAL A 59 -11.03 1.48 -0.80
CA VAL A 59 -12.35 2.06 -0.49
C VAL A 59 -13.00 1.34 0.69
N GLN A 60 -13.03 0.00 0.63
CA GLN A 60 -13.64 -0.82 1.69
C GLN A 60 -12.92 -0.65 3.03
N THR A 61 -11.59 -0.63 3.02
CA THR A 61 -10.78 -0.40 4.21
C THR A 61 -11.03 0.99 4.78
N LEU A 62 -11.01 2.05 3.95
CA LEU A 62 -11.29 3.39 4.42
C LEU A 62 -12.65 3.48 5.13
N ARG A 63 -13.69 2.90 4.53
CA ARG A 63 -15.04 2.88 5.11
C ARG A 63 -15.12 2.11 6.43
N ALA A 64 -14.43 0.98 6.53
CA ALA A 64 -14.36 0.19 7.77
C ALA A 64 -13.67 0.96 8.90
N LEU A 65 -12.65 1.76 8.58
CA LEU A 65 -11.87 2.51 9.58
C LEU A 65 -12.51 3.84 9.99
N TYR A 66 -13.11 4.57 9.04
CA TYR A 66 -13.51 5.97 9.23
C TYR A 66 -14.96 6.26 8.84
N GLY A 67 -15.71 5.25 8.39
CA GLY A 67 -17.08 5.45 7.91
C GLY A 67 -17.14 6.15 6.55
N ASP A 68 -18.21 6.88 6.31
CA ASP A 68 -18.44 7.58 5.03
C ASP A 68 -17.85 9.00 5.09
N VAL A 69 -16.51 9.07 5.09
CA VAL A 69 -15.77 10.34 5.04
C VAL A 69 -15.46 10.72 3.59
N PRO A 70 -15.39 12.03 3.26
CA PRO A 70 -14.92 12.47 1.94
C PRO A 70 -13.46 12.08 1.73
N TYR A 71 -13.09 11.65 0.53
CA TYR A 71 -11.73 11.26 0.18
C TYR A 71 -11.33 11.70 -1.23
N THR A 72 -10.04 11.79 -1.45
CA THR A 72 -9.43 12.03 -2.76
C THR A 72 -8.86 10.72 -3.31
N VAL A 73 -9.11 10.44 -4.58
CA VAL A 73 -8.50 9.30 -5.29
C VAL A 73 -7.16 9.73 -5.89
N LEU A 74 -6.11 9.00 -5.55
CA LEU A 74 -4.75 9.18 -6.07
C LEU A 74 -4.33 7.91 -6.83
N PRO A 75 -4.64 7.78 -8.14
CA PRO A 75 -4.39 6.55 -8.90
C PRO A 75 -2.90 6.15 -8.95
N GLY A 76 -1.99 7.13 -8.84
CA GLY A 76 -0.55 6.85 -8.76
C GLY A 76 -0.11 6.10 -7.49
N LEU A 77 -1.00 5.94 -6.49
CA LEU A 77 -0.76 5.12 -5.30
C LEU A 77 -1.34 3.70 -5.41
N ARG A 78 -1.73 3.23 -6.60
CA ARG A 78 -2.12 1.83 -6.84
C ARG A 78 -0.94 0.89 -6.60
N GLU A 79 -1.25 -0.37 -6.26
CA GLU A 79 -0.21 -1.40 -6.09
C GLU A 79 0.52 -1.66 -7.41
N MET A 80 1.67 -2.28 -7.33
CA MET A 80 2.45 -2.72 -8.48
C MET A 80 1.62 -3.64 -9.37
N ASP A 81 1.60 -3.37 -10.67
CA ASP A 81 1.05 -4.29 -11.65
C ASP A 81 2.04 -5.44 -11.87
N PHE A 82 1.66 -6.64 -11.45
CA PHE A 82 2.49 -7.83 -11.63
C PHE A 82 2.35 -8.47 -13.02
N GLY A 83 1.55 -7.89 -13.92
CA GLY A 83 1.40 -8.35 -15.29
C GLY A 83 1.03 -9.83 -15.40
N ASP A 84 1.84 -10.62 -16.10
CA ASP A 84 1.58 -12.06 -16.30
C ASP A 84 1.66 -12.90 -15.00
N PHE A 85 2.13 -12.32 -13.91
CA PHE A 85 2.18 -12.98 -12.60
C PHE A 85 0.94 -12.72 -11.74
N GLU A 86 0.01 -11.85 -12.20
CA GLU A 86 -1.21 -11.53 -11.46
C GLU A 86 -2.03 -12.77 -11.10
N MET A 87 -2.51 -12.80 -9.84
CA MET A 87 -3.36 -13.86 -9.27
C MET A 87 -2.73 -15.25 -9.27
N ARG A 88 -1.41 -15.34 -9.35
CA ARG A 88 -0.65 -16.61 -9.29
C ARG A 88 0.14 -16.69 -7.98
N ALA A 89 0.24 -17.90 -7.41
CA ALA A 89 1.06 -18.17 -6.24
C ALA A 89 2.49 -18.56 -6.65
N TYR A 90 3.46 -18.33 -5.74
CA TYR A 90 4.82 -18.84 -5.97
C TYR A 90 4.80 -20.36 -6.12
N THR A 91 4.28 -21.06 -5.11
CA THR A 91 4.22 -22.53 -5.10
C THR A 91 3.16 -23.04 -6.04
N GLY A 92 3.55 -23.90 -6.94
CA GLY A 92 2.65 -24.55 -7.91
C GLY A 92 2.48 -23.79 -9.22
N ASP A 93 2.46 -22.44 -9.18
CA ASP A 93 2.18 -21.62 -10.37
C ASP A 93 3.46 -21.01 -10.97
N LEU A 94 4.28 -20.35 -10.14
CA LEU A 94 5.40 -19.53 -10.59
C LEU A 94 6.78 -20.16 -10.34
N GLU A 95 6.91 -21.09 -9.40
CA GLU A 95 8.21 -21.67 -9.00
C GLU A 95 9.00 -22.27 -10.16
N ASN A 96 8.32 -22.77 -11.20
CA ASN A 96 8.92 -23.35 -12.40
C ASN A 96 8.73 -22.50 -13.67
N ASP A 97 8.14 -21.31 -13.55
CA ASP A 97 7.94 -20.38 -14.66
C ASP A 97 9.27 -19.70 -15.03
N PRO A 98 9.81 -19.87 -16.26
CA PRO A 98 11.08 -19.27 -16.65
C PRO A 98 11.09 -17.75 -16.61
N ALA A 99 9.95 -17.10 -16.95
CA ALA A 99 9.84 -15.64 -16.93
C ALA A 99 9.86 -15.11 -15.50
N PHE A 100 9.21 -15.83 -14.56
CA PHE A 100 9.25 -15.48 -13.15
C PHE A 100 10.65 -15.64 -12.55
N ARG A 101 11.35 -16.72 -12.88
CA ARG A 101 12.75 -16.92 -12.45
C ARG A 101 13.68 -15.83 -12.95
N ALA A 102 13.55 -15.46 -14.23
CA ALA A 102 14.33 -14.35 -14.79
C ALA A 102 14.00 -13.01 -14.12
N TRP A 103 12.72 -12.77 -13.78
CA TRP A 103 12.35 -11.59 -13.01
C TRP A 103 12.98 -11.60 -11.60
N CYS A 104 12.99 -12.74 -10.92
CA CYS A 104 13.56 -12.91 -9.57
C CYS A 104 15.09 -12.71 -9.52
N GLU A 105 15.82 -12.78 -10.64
CA GLU A 105 17.27 -12.53 -10.65
C GLU A 105 17.61 -11.12 -10.16
N ASP A 106 16.73 -10.15 -10.43
CA ASP A 106 16.80 -8.79 -9.88
C ASP A 106 15.39 -8.20 -9.79
N ALA A 107 14.59 -8.71 -8.86
CA ALA A 107 13.20 -8.29 -8.67
C ALA A 107 13.06 -6.82 -8.26
N GLU A 108 14.13 -6.18 -7.78
CA GLU A 108 14.15 -4.75 -7.46
C GLU A 108 14.19 -3.86 -8.71
N HIS A 109 14.72 -4.33 -9.83
CA HIS A 109 14.89 -3.52 -11.04
C HIS A 109 14.21 -4.11 -12.28
N ASN A 110 14.05 -5.44 -12.33
CA ASN A 110 13.41 -6.10 -13.47
C ASN A 110 11.93 -5.73 -13.55
N VAL A 111 11.46 -5.54 -14.79
CA VAL A 111 10.04 -5.28 -15.07
C VAL A 111 9.29 -6.61 -15.12
N CYS A 112 8.15 -6.73 -14.46
CA CYS A 112 7.25 -7.86 -14.66
C CYS A 112 6.78 -7.90 -16.14
N PRO A 113 6.73 -9.06 -16.79
CA PRO A 113 6.18 -9.16 -18.13
C PRO A 113 4.77 -8.55 -18.19
N HIS A 114 4.56 -7.58 -19.07
CA HIS A 114 3.33 -6.79 -19.22
C HIS A 114 2.88 -6.02 -17.95
N GLY A 115 3.78 -5.82 -16.99
CA GLY A 115 3.53 -5.14 -15.74
C GLY A 115 4.52 -4.02 -15.46
N GLU A 116 4.81 -3.78 -14.19
CA GLU A 116 5.69 -2.72 -13.71
C GLU A 116 6.97 -3.27 -13.06
N SER A 117 7.96 -2.39 -12.86
CA SER A 117 9.10 -2.59 -11.97
C SER A 117 8.91 -1.79 -10.67
N VAL A 118 9.65 -2.15 -9.62
CA VAL A 118 9.66 -1.42 -8.34
C VAL A 118 10.03 0.06 -8.52
N PRO A 119 11.05 0.46 -9.32
CA PRO A 119 11.35 1.86 -9.57
C PRO A 119 10.20 2.64 -10.24
N GLN A 120 9.48 2.03 -11.19
CA GLN A 120 8.33 2.68 -11.83
C GLN A 120 7.20 2.95 -10.81
N VAL A 121 6.91 1.98 -9.95
CA VAL A 121 5.93 2.13 -8.86
C VAL A 121 6.35 3.24 -7.90
N LEU A 122 7.61 3.26 -7.48
CA LEU A 122 8.12 4.30 -6.58
C LEU A 122 8.02 5.69 -7.22
N GLU A 123 8.45 5.84 -8.48
CA GLU A 123 8.41 7.13 -9.19
C GLU A 123 6.98 7.68 -9.28
N ARG A 124 6.00 6.85 -9.71
CA ARG A 124 4.61 7.30 -9.80
C ARG A 124 3.99 7.59 -8.43
N SER A 125 4.40 6.84 -7.39
CA SER A 125 3.92 7.03 -6.03
C SER A 125 4.43 8.33 -5.42
N LEU A 126 5.71 8.65 -5.60
CA LEU A 126 6.30 9.92 -5.17
C LEU A 126 5.62 11.11 -5.87
N ARG A 127 5.38 10.99 -7.17
CA ARG A 127 4.68 12.02 -7.94
C ARG A 127 3.24 12.22 -7.47
N ALA A 128 2.55 11.13 -7.11
CA ALA A 128 1.18 11.17 -6.63
C ALA A 128 1.04 11.72 -5.20
N ILE A 129 2.01 11.46 -4.31
CA ILE A 129 1.97 11.90 -2.92
C ILE A 129 2.46 13.35 -2.74
N GLN A 130 3.26 13.88 -3.67
CA GLN A 130 3.87 15.20 -3.55
C GLN A 130 2.85 16.33 -3.29
N PRO A 131 1.70 16.43 -4.01
CA PRO A 131 0.70 17.45 -3.72
C PRO A 131 0.07 17.34 -2.32
N VAL A 132 0.08 16.13 -1.72
CA VAL A 132 -0.38 15.92 -0.34
C VAL A 132 0.63 16.51 0.64
N LEU A 133 1.92 16.28 0.39
CA LEU A 133 3.02 16.82 1.21
C LEU A 133 3.08 18.35 1.10
N ASP A 134 2.91 18.90 -0.10
CA ASP A 134 2.94 20.34 -0.37
C ASP A 134 1.78 21.08 0.32
N ALA A 135 0.62 20.43 0.47
CA ALA A 135 -0.50 20.98 1.20
C ALA A 135 -0.24 21.14 2.71
N GLY A 136 0.67 20.38 3.27
CA GLY A 136 1.08 20.48 4.68
C GLY A 136 0.00 20.09 5.69
N GLU A 137 -1.10 19.47 5.27
CA GLU A 137 -2.23 19.06 6.11
C GLU A 137 -2.09 17.61 6.57
N ASP A 138 -2.48 17.34 7.83
CA ASP A 138 -2.52 15.97 8.33
C ASP A 138 -3.46 15.12 7.46
N THR A 139 -2.93 14.02 6.91
CA THR A 139 -3.60 13.19 5.91
C THR A 139 -3.48 11.71 6.25
N VAL A 140 -4.55 10.96 6.05
CA VAL A 140 -4.57 9.49 6.04
C VAL A 140 -4.70 8.99 4.60
N CYS A 141 -3.78 8.10 4.19
CA CYS A 141 -3.82 7.41 2.91
C CYS A 141 -4.04 5.90 3.15
N VAL A 142 -5.14 5.36 2.65
CA VAL A 142 -5.34 3.90 2.60
C VAL A 142 -4.86 3.41 1.25
N ILE A 143 -3.76 2.63 1.25
CA ILE A 143 -3.01 2.23 0.07
C ILE A 143 -2.56 0.76 0.16
N HIS A 144 -1.40 0.41 -0.36
CA HIS A 144 -0.93 -0.95 -0.56
C HIS A 144 0.42 -1.21 0.10
N GLY A 145 0.76 -2.49 0.26
CA GLY A 145 1.99 -2.92 0.93
C GLY A 145 3.24 -2.47 0.20
N GLY A 146 3.35 -2.75 -1.09
CA GLY A 146 4.52 -2.42 -1.90
C GLY A 146 4.74 -0.92 -2.03
N VAL A 147 3.66 -0.15 -2.22
CA VAL A 147 3.72 1.33 -2.26
C VAL A 147 4.17 1.91 -0.93
N THR A 148 3.60 1.41 0.19
CA THR A 148 4.00 1.86 1.53
C THR A 148 5.48 1.58 1.77
N SER A 149 5.94 0.35 1.51
CA SER A 149 7.34 -0.04 1.68
C SER A 149 8.28 0.80 0.84
N GLY A 150 7.94 1.05 -0.43
CA GLY A 150 8.74 1.87 -1.34
C GLY A 150 8.87 3.32 -0.86
N LEU A 151 7.77 3.95 -0.44
CA LEU A 151 7.79 5.31 0.10
C LEU A 151 8.60 5.40 1.39
N MET A 152 8.42 4.47 2.32
CA MET A 152 9.15 4.43 3.59
C MET A 152 10.64 4.23 3.38
N MET A 153 11.04 3.30 2.51
CA MET A 153 12.44 3.07 2.13
C MET A 153 13.05 4.35 1.51
N HIS A 154 12.33 5.02 0.63
CA HIS A 154 12.79 6.27 0.01
C HIS A 154 13.06 7.37 1.05
N TRP A 155 12.21 7.49 2.08
CA TRP A 155 12.31 8.54 3.09
C TRP A 155 13.32 8.24 4.20
N PHE A 156 13.48 6.98 4.59
CA PHE A 156 14.27 6.60 5.77
C PHE A 156 15.46 5.68 5.47
N GLY A 157 15.64 5.27 4.21
CA GLY A 157 16.69 4.32 3.83
C GLY A 157 16.32 2.88 4.20
N GLY A 158 17.31 1.98 4.20
CA GLY A 158 17.07 0.56 4.44
C GLY A 158 16.56 -0.17 3.19
N THR A 159 15.81 -1.24 3.42
CA THR A 159 15.20 -2.07 2.39
C THR A 159 13.66 -1.99 2.47
N ARG A 160 12.96 -2.34 1.39
CA ARG A 160 11.49 -2.41 1.41
C ARG A 160 10.94 -3.43 2.42
N TYR A 161 11.73 -4.45 2.77
CA TYR A 161 11.34 -5.48 3.73
C TYR A 161 11.28 -4.96 5.16
N ASP A 162 12.07 -3.93 5.49
CA ASP A 162 12.06 -3.27 6.81
C ASP A 162 10.71 -2.55 7.07
N TYR A 163 9.96 -2.24 6.01
CA TYR A 163 8.71 -1.47 6.04
C TYR A 163 7.52 -2.22 5.43
N SER A 164 7.49 -3.54 5.49
CA SER A 164 6.38 -4.33 4.96
C SER A 164 5.21 -4.41 5.97
N PRO A 165 4.15 -3.59 5.84
CA PRO A 165 3.06 -3.60 6.78
C PRO A 165 2.17 -4.83 6.57
N ALA A 166 1.67 -5.42 7.65
CA ALA A 166 0.61 -6.41 7.58
C ALA A 166 -0.71 -5.75 7.10
N PRO A 167 -1.68 -6.51 6.55
CA PRO A 167 -2.97 -5.96 6.18
C PRO A 167 -3.65 -5.22 7.34
N GLY A 168 -4.15 -4.00 7.08
CA GLY A 168 -4.76 -3.16 8.09
C GLY A 168 -3.79 -2.49 9.07
N THR A 169 -2.49 -2.56 8.82
CA THR A 169 -1.47 -1.84 9.58
C THR A 169 -0.70 -0.86 8.71
N GLY A 170 0.20 -0.08 9.29
CA GLY A 170 0.98 0.87 8.51
C GLY A 170 1.88 1.76 9.35
N PHE A 171 2.09 2.98 8.87
CA PHE A 171 3.00 3.94 9.48
C PHE A 171 2.37 5.32 9.54
N GLN A 172 2.62 6.06 10.61
CA GLN A 172 2.39 7.50 10.64
C GLN A 172 3.75 8.20 10.62
N VAL A 173 4.00 8.95 9.55
CA VAL A 173 5.22 9.71 9.31
C VAL A 173 5.00 11.16 9.71
N THR A 174 5.91 11.72 10.52
CA THR A 174 5.96 13.14 10.83
C THR A 174 6.86 13.84 9.82
N PHE A 175 6.32 14.85 9.15
CA PHE A 175 7.07 15.75 8.28
C PHE A 175 7.25 17.10 8.93
N ARG A 176 8.49 17.63 8.89
CA ARG A 176 8.84 18.99 9.32
C ARG A 176 9.55 19.70 8.17
N ASP A 177 9.06 20.89 7.82
CA ASP A 177 9.60 21.68 6.70
C ASP A 177 9.73 20.88 5.38
N GLY A 178 8.70 20.06 5.08
CA GLY A 178 8.65 19.22 3.88
C GLY A 178 9.57 17.99 3.91
N LYS A 179 10.28 17.71 5.01
CA LYS A 179 11.19 16.57 5.15
C LYS A 179 10.66 15.55 6.13
N PRO A 180 10.80 14.23 5.85
CA PRO A 180 10.47 13.19 6.81
C PRO A 180 11.41 13.25 8.02
N GLU A 181 10.84 13.31 9.23
CA GLU A 181 11.60 13.43 10.47
C GLU A 181 11.59 12.13 11.29
N SER A 182 10.45 11.52 11.42
CA SER A 182 10.26 10.30 12.22
C SER A 182 9.00 9.55 11.80
N TYR A 183 8.88 8.30 12.25
CA TYR A 183 7.67 7.51 12.05
C TYR A 183 7.34 6.64 13.27
N ILE A 184 6.08 6.24 13.37
CA ILE A 184 5.59 5.22 14.30
C ILE A 184 4.78 4.18 13.53
N HIS A 185 4.68 2.96 14.05
CA HIS A 185 3.81 1.92 13.53
C HIS A 185 2.35 2.16 13.94
N ILE A 186 1.40 1.77 13.08
CA ILE A 186 -0.05 1.89 13.27
C ILE A 186 -0.72 0.53 13.01
N GLY A 187 -1.65 0.15 13.87
CA GLY A 187 -2.49 -1.05 13.71
C GLY A 187 -2.15 -2.25 14.57
#